data_c81897218ac3b51858ae4e36fd747b12
#
_entry.id   c81897218ac3b51858ae4e36fd747b12
#
_cell.length_a   1.000
_cell.length_b   1.000
_cell.length_c   1.000
_cell.angle_alpha   90.00
_cell.angle_beta   90.00
_cell.angle_gamma   90.00
#
_symmetry.space_group_name_H-M   'P 1'
#
loop_
_entity.id
_entity.type
_entity.pdbx_description
1 polymer ?
#
loop_
_entity_poly.entity_id
_entity_poly.type
_entity_poly.pdbx_seq_one_letter_code
_entity_poly.pdbx_strand_id
1 'polypeptide(L)'
;MSGAARPYKILGGIVPCPGGWLIVPARLAGITVVADDPELFSSLSEVLDYRPKFDAAAIFTPIGFYDDPIAPFRPCDTEAQTVIGWPRNLAIRATPSRAALSAPTREAALELEPWLSRDDLRRFKQYREAEEQFQPFHQRNYFAAHPDLTFAQMNGDVPLTSSPYTSDGVVERMALIRNKLPGLDETVTRTPPKGSAQVHLLQATALIWTARRAAGRAIQRFPMEPTWDTAGLRMELVR
;
A
#
# COMPACT_ATOMS: atom_id res chain seq x y z
N MET A 1 26.37 19.60 14.73
CA MET A 1 26.98 18.29 14.46
C MET A 1 26.40 17.78 13.16
N SER A 2 27.18 17.80 12.07
CA SER A 2 26.78 17.28 10.76
C SER A 2 26.74 15.74 10.89
N GLY A 3 25.54 15.17 10.98
CA GLY A 3 25.38 13.73 10.93
C GLY A 3 25.88 13.22 9.58
N ALA A 4 26.85 12.31 9.59
CA ALA A 4 27.31 11.64 8.38
C ALA A 4 26.09 11.05 7.65
N ALA A 5 25.97 11.32 6.34
CA ALA A 5 24.88 10.77 5.53
C ALA A 5 24.95 9.24 5.62
N ARG A 6 23.81 8.59 5.87
CA ARG A 6 23.74 7.13 5.91
C ARG A 6 24.15 6.55 4.55
N PRO A 7 24.95 5.47 4.52
CA PRO A 7 25.39 4.86 3.25
C PRO A 7 24.27 4.07 2.54
N TYR A 8 23.07 4.04 3.10
CA TYR A 8 21.90 3.34 2.58
C TYR A 8 20.61 4.14 2.82
N LYS A 9 19.60 3.86 2.01
CA LYS A 9 18.24 4.37 2.20
C LYS A 9 17.39 3.37 2.96
N ILE A 10 16.45 3.86 3.78
CA ILE A 10 15.46 3.04 4.45
C ILE A 10 14.20 2.99 3.59
N LEU A 11 13.79 1.79 3.23
CA LEU A 11 12.57 1.52 2.50
C LEU A 11 11.53 0.89 3.42
N GLY A 12 10.23 1.07 3.10
CA GLY A 12 9.12 0.42 3.78
C GLY A 12 8.11 -0.14 2.80
N GLY A 13 7.68 -1.39 3.04
CA GLY A 13 6.48 -1.95 2.47
C GLY A 13 5.44 -2.11 3.58
N ILE A 14 4.28 -1.46 3.45
CA ILE A 14 3.32 -1.28 4.54
C ILE A 14 1.94 -1.73 4.09
N VAL A 15 1.31 -2.61 4.87
CA VAL A 15 -0.04 -3.11 4.56
C VAL A 15 -0.92 -3.12 5.81
N PRO A 16 -2.23 -2.82 5.67
CA PRO A 16 -3.17 -2.98 6.76
C PRO A 16 -3.46 -4.47 7.01
N CYS A 17 -3.64 -4.83 8.27
CA CYS A 17 -4.01 -6.17 8.68
C CYS A 17 -4.92 -6.13 9.93
N PRO A 18 -5.52 -7.25 10.36
CA PRO A 18 -6.40 -7.24 11.54
C PRO A 18 -5.76 -6.70 12.82
N GLY A 19 -4.45 -6.87 13.01
CA GLY A 19 -3.70 -6.36 14.16
C GLY A 19 -3.26 -4.90 14.05
N GLY A 20 -3.52 -4.23 12.91
CA GLY A 20 -3.10 -2.86 12.66
C GLY A 20 -2.36 -2.72 11.32
N TRP A 21 -1.08 -2.40 11.36
CA TRP A 21 -0.24 -2.14 10.19
C TRP A 21 1.01 -3.00 10.24
N LEU A 22 1.14 -3.91 9.27
CA LEU A 22 2.35 -4.70 9.10
C LEU A 22 3.33 -3.93 8.22
N ILE A 23 4.56 -3.81 8.70
CA ILE A 23 5.67 -3.20 7.97
C ILE A 23 6.72 -4.26 7.68
N VAL A 24 7.26 -4.24 6.49
CA VAL A 24 8.54 -4.86 6.15
C VAL A 24 9.52 -3.73 5.87
N PRO A 25 10.41 -3.39 6.84
CA PRO A 25 11.46 -2.42 6.60
C PRO A 25 12.58 -3.07 5.80
N ALA A 26 13.30 -2.25 5.01
CA ALA A 26 14.43 -2.72 4.23
C ALA A 26 15.48 -1.62 4.05
N ARG A 27 16.73 -2.04 3.85
CA ARG A 27 17.86 -1.16 3.56
C ARG A 27 18.27 -1.31 2.10
N LEU A 28 18.34 -0.18 1.39
CA LEU A 28 18.83 -0.10 0.02
C LEU A 28 20.23 0.49 0.01
N ALA A 29 21.22 -0.33 -0.32
CA ALA A 29 22.63 0.07 -0.52
C ALA A 29 23.03 -0.19 -1.97
N GLY A 30 23.23 0.89 -2.75
CA GLY A 30 23.41 0.78 -4.20
C GLY A 30 22.19 0.15 -4.86
N ILE A 31 22.35 -1.06 -5.40
CA ILE A 31 21.26 -1.84 -6.01
C ILE A 31 20.72 -2.95 -5.11
N THR A 32 21.42 -3.23 -4.01
CA THR A 32 21.08 -4.33 -3.10
C THR A 32 20.03 -3.88 -2.09
N VAL A 33 18.99 -4.70 -1.92
CA VAL A 33 17.95 -4.51 -0.90
C VAL A 33 18.06 -5.65 0.10
N VAL A 34 18.08 -5.32 1.38
CA VAL A 34 18.08 -6.29 2.48
C VAL A 34 16.92 -5.95 3.40
N ALA A 35 16.00 -6.88 3.58
CA ALA A 35 14.87 -6.70 4.50
C ALA A 35 15.33 -6.93 5.95
N ASP A 36 14.81 -6.09 6.84
CA ASP A 36 14.88 -6.29 8.28
C ASP A 36 13.68 -7.15 8.74
N ASP A 37 13.53 -7.40 10.04
CA ASP A 37 12.42 -8.19 10.56
C ASP A 37 11.09 -7.47 10.38
N PRO A 38 10.02 -8.17 9.97
CA PRO A 38 8.68 -7.60 9.91
C PRO A 38 8.19 -7.13 11.28
N GLU A 39 7.57 -5.96 11.32
CA GLU A 39 7.06 -5.35 12.54
C GLU A 39 5.56 -5.06 12.41
N LEU A 40 4.81 -5.18 13.51
CA LEU A 40 3.40 -4.88 13.57
C LEU A 40 3.14 -3.69 14.51
N PHE A 41 2.46 -2.68 13.98
CA PHE A 41 2.07 -1.48 14.71
C PHE A 41 0.55 -1.42 14.86
N SER A 42 0.08 -0.94 15.99
CA SER A 42 -1.35 -0.88 16.32
C SER A 42 -2.08 0.26 15.63
N SER A 43 -1.35 1.29 15.20
CA SER A 43 -1.87 2.51 14.58
C SER A 43 -0.98 3.03 13.45
N LEU A 44 -1.56 3.82 12.54
CA LEU A 44 -0.79 4.49 11.49
C LEU A 44 0.13 5.58 12.04
N SER A 45 -0.24 6.22 13.15
CA SER A 45 0.61 7.20 13.82
C SER A 45 1.97 6.60 14.23
N GLU A 46 1.96 5.38 14.79
CA GLU A 46 3.20 4.67 15.14
C GLU A 46 4.05 4.37 13.89
N VAL A 47 3.41 4.04 12.77
CA VAL A 47 4.08 3.82 11.47
C VAL A 47 4.73 5.09 10.96
N LEU A 48 4.04 6.23 11.03
CA LEU A 48 4.56 7.53 10.61
C LEU A 48 5.70 8.00 11.52
N ASP A 49 5.71 7.53 12.76
CA ASP A 49 6.78 7.78 13.73
C ASP A 49 7.91 6.78 13.70
N TYR A 50 7.91 5.82 12.77
CA TYR A 50 8.96 4.82 12.62
C TYR A 50 10.36 5.42 12.57
N ARG A 51 11.31 4.77 13.24
CA ARG A 51 12.71 5.20 13.29
C ARG A 51 13.67 4.05 12.93
N PRO A 52 14.66 4.32 12.07
CA PRO A 52 14.92 5.56 11.35
C PRO A 52 13.85 5.84 10.29
N LYS A 53 13.53 7.12 10.03
CA LYS A 53 12.48 7.49 9.05
C LYS A 53 12.74 6.88 7.69
N PHE A 54 11.67 6.46 7.01
CA PHE A 54 11.73 5.98 5.64
C PHE A 54 12.18 7.07 4.67
N ASP A 55 13.12 6.74 3.80
CA ASP A 55 13.43 7.57 2.64
C ASP A 55 12.36 7.37 1.54
N ALA A 56 11.77 6.18 1.45
CA ALA A 56 10.56 5.89 0.67
C ALA A 56 9.81 4.69 1.26
N ALA A 57 8.50 4.80 1.41
CA ALA A 57 7.62 3.72 1.82
C ALA A 57 6.43 3.62 0.87
N ALA A 58 6.12 2.40 0.42
CA ALA A 58 4.90 2.11 -0.31
C ALA A 58 3.86 1.52 0.65
N ILE A 59 2.69 2.13 0.69
CA ILE A 59 1.63 1.77 1.63
C ILE A 59 0.35 1.35 0.90
N PHE A 60 -0.20 0.21 1.30
CA PHE A 60 -1.46 -0.31 0.76
C PHE A 60 -2.66 0.30 1.50
N THR A 61 -2.87 1.58 1.28
CA THR A 61 -4.07 2.30 1.73
C THR A 61 -4.29 3.51 0.82
N PRO A 62 -5.52 3.99 0.66
CA PRO A 62 -5.77 5.28 0.04
C PRO A 62 -5.04 6.40 0.78
N ILE A 63 -4.51 7.37 0.03
CA ILE A 63 -4.10 8.69 0.52
C ILE A 63 -4.92 9.71 -0.26
N GLY A 64 -5.60 10.62 0.46
CA GLY A 64 -6.58 11.54 -0.11
C GLY A 64 -7.94 10.89 -0.35
N PHE A 65 -8.99 11.60 0.04
CA PHE A 65 -10.37 11.13 0.08
C PHE A 65 -11.31 12.20 -0.47
N TYR A 66 -12.42 11.78 -1.10
CA TYR A 66 -13.52 12.70 -1.37
C TYR A 66 -14.20 13.11 -0.05
N ASP A 67 -14.72 14.33 0.02
CA ASP A 67 -15.51 14.77 1.17
C ASP A 67 -16.88 14.11 1.16
N ASP A 68 -17.54 14.11 -0.01
CA ASP A 68 -18.89 13.60 -0.23
C ASP A 68 -18.87 12.35 -1.12
N PRO A 69 -19.92 11.52 -1.09
CA PRO A 69 -20.07 10.33 -1.92
C PRO A 69 -20.34 10.70 -3.40
N ILE A 70 -19.28 11.01 -4.15
CA ILE A 70 -19.36 11.42 -5.56
C ILE A 70 -19.34 10.19 -6.47
N ALA A 71 -18.44 9.24 -6.22
CA ALA A 71 -18.25 8.05 -7.02
C ALA A 71 -17.57 6.95 -6.20
N PRO A 72 -17.79 5.66 -6.55
CA PRO A 72 -17.14 4.55 -5.84
C PRO A 72 -15.62 4.52 -5.98
N PHE A 73 -15.09 5.06 -7.07
CA PHE A 73 -13.67 5.01 -7.38
C PHE A 73 -13.13 6.41 -7.67
N ARG A 74 -11.97 6.70 -7.11
CA ARG A 74 -11.17 7.88 -7.49
C ARG A 74 -10.58 7.66 -8.89
N PRO A 75 -10.16 8.71 -9.62
CA PRO A 75 -9.51 8.55 -10.93
C PRO A 75 -8.33 7.57 -10.90
N CYS A 76 -7.50 7.62 -9.86
CA CYS A 76 -6.37 6.70 -9.67
C CYS A 76 -6.82 5.23 -9.54
N ASP A 77 -7.92 4.97 -8.87
CA ASP A 77 -8.45 3.63 -8.68
C ASP A 77 -8.97 3.06 -10.02
N THR A 78 -9.68 3.89 -10.81
CA THR A 78 -10.21 3.50 -12.13
C THR A 78 -9.08 3.19 -13.12
N GLU A 79 -8.04 4.04 -13.19
CA GLU A 79 -6.88 3.78 -14.05
C GLU A 79 -6.14 2.51 -13.62
N ALA A 80 -5.95 2.32 -12.31
CA ALA A 80 -5.32 1.13 -11.77
C ALA A 80 -6.12 -0.15 -12.09
N GLN A 81 -7.47 -0.10 -12.01
CA GLN A 81 -8.33 -1.20 -12.42
C GLN A 81 -8.15 -1.56 -13.89
N THR A 82 -8.04 -0.55 -14.76
CA THR A 82 -7.80 -0.74 -16.20
C THR A 82 -6.47 -1.43 -16.46
N VAL A 83 -5.41 -1.02 -15.74
CA VAL A 83 -4.07 -1.62 -15.87
C VAL A 83 -4.04 -3.05 -15.38
N ILE A 84 -4.69 -3.36 -14.25
CA ILE A 84 -4.70 -4.71 -13.68
C ILE A 84 -5.59 -5.65 -14.50
N GLY A 85 -6.72 -5.15 -15.02
CA GLY A 85 -7.64 -5.94 -15.83
C GLY A 85 -8.34 -7.05 -15.03
N TRP A 86 -9.27 -7.74 -15.72
CA TRP A 86 -10.05 -8.84 -15.16
C TRP A 86 -9.17 -10.10 -14.98
N PRO A 87 -9.35 -10.86 -13.87
CA PRO A 87 -10.32 -10.66 -12.77
C PRO A 87 -9.76 -9.82 -11.60
N ARG A 88 -8.49 -9.43 -11.64
CA ARG A 88 -7.80 -8.82 -10.51
C ARG A 88 -8.14 -7.34 -10.29
N ASN A 89 -8.73 -6.66 -11.26
CA ASN A 89 -9.26 -5.31 -11.09
C ASN A 89 -10.26 -5.20 -9.92
N LEU A 90 -10.99 -6.27 -9.60
CA LEU A 90 -11.90 -6.33 -8.45
C LEU A 90 -11.17 -6.25 -7.08
N ALA A 91 -9.86 -6.40 -7.05
CA ALA A 91 -9.07 -6.23 -5.83
C ALA A 91 -8.87 -4.76 -5.47
N ILE A 92 -8.98 -3.84 -6.44
CA ILE A 92 -9.03 -2.40 -6.17
C ILE A 92 -10.43 -2.07 -5.71
N ARG A 93 -10.55 -1.75 -4.44
CA ARG A 93 -11.80 -1.50 -3.74
C ARG A 93 -12.24 -0.06 -3.86
N ALA A 94 -13.54 0.18 -3.66
CA ALA A 94 -14.06 1.52 -3.47
C ALA A 94 -13.37 2.21 -2.29
N THR A 95 -13.03 3.49 -2.48
CA THR A 95 -12.51 4.32 -1.40
C THR A 95 -13.68 5.11 -0.81
N PRO A 96 -14.04 4.91 0.48
CA PRO A 96 -15.14 5.63 1.09
C PRO A 96 -14.83 7.13 1.18
N SER A 97 -15.88 7.97 1.10
CA SER A 97 -15.76 9.40 1.37
C SER A 97 -15.55 9.70 2.86
N ARG A 98 -15.12 10.91 3.19
CA ARG A 98 -15.07 11.41 4.58
C ARG A 98 -16.43 11.36 5.25
N ALA A 99 -17.50 11.68 4.51
CA ALA A 99 -18.88 11.58 4.99
C ALA A 99 -19.22 10.15 5.42
N ALA A 100 -18.89 9.14 4.62
CA ALA A 100 -19.12 7.73 4.98
C ALA A 100 -18.21 7.28 6.13
N LEU A 101 -16.94 7.70 6.15
CA LEU A 101 -16.00 7.39 7.25
C LEU A 101 -16.47 7.99 8.59
N SER A 102 -17.11 9.14 8.57
CA SER A 102 -17.63 9.83 9.75
C SER A 102 -19.02 9.36 10.17
N ALA A 103 -19.66 8.49 9.38
CA ALA A 103 -20.99 7.98 9.70
C ALA A 103 -21.02 7.27 11.06
N PRO A 104 -22.08 7.47 11.88
CA PRO A 104 -22.13 6.94 13.25
C PRO A 104 -22.26 5.42 13.29
N THR A 105 -22.81 4.81 12.26
CA THR A 105 -22.98 3.35 12.14
C THR A 105 -22.58 2.87 10.75
N ARG A 106 -22.38 1.56 10.63
CA ARG A 106 -22.09 0.92 9.32
C ARG A 106 -23.27 1.02 8.37
N GLU A 107 -24.48 0.95 8.90
CA GLU A 107 -25.73 1.08 8.15
C GLU A 107 -25.83 2.48 7.55
N ALA A 108 -25.58 3.53 8.35
CA ALA A 108 -25.55 4.91 7.87
C ALA A 108 -24.48 5.13 6.80
N ALA A 109 -23.30 4.49 6.91
CA ALA A 109 -22.30 4.55 5.87
C ALA A 109 -22.75 3.88 4.56
N LEU A 110 -23.47 2.75 4.64
CA LEU A 110 -24.04 2.05 3.48
C LEU A 110 -25.24 2.81 2.85
N GLU A 111 -25.99 3.57 3.63
CA GLU A 111 -27.03 4.47 3.10
C GLU A 111 -26.42 5.60 2.29
N LEU A 112 -25.31 6.16 2.75
CA LEU A 112 -24.56 7.18 2.01
C LEU A 112 -23.87 6.62 0.76
N GLU A 113 -23.29 5.44 0.87
CA GLU A 113 -22.50 4.80 -0.19
C GLU A 113 -22.90 3.32 -0.38
N PRO A 114 -24.00 3.05 -1.13
CA PRO A 114 -24.51 1.69 -1.33
C PRO A 114 -23.57 0.75 -2.07
N TRP A 115 -22.51 1.27 -2.70
CA TRP A 115 -21.49 0.48 -3.38
C TRP A 115 -20.43 -0.11 -2.44
N LEU A 116 -20.38 0.32 -1.17
CA LEU A 116 -19.44 -0.25 -0.19
C LEU A 116 -19.80 -1.70 0.12
N SER A 117 -18.79 -2.54 0.13
CA SER A 117 -18.92 -3.94 0.51
C SER A 117 -18.66 -4.15 2.01
N ARG A 118 -19.01 -5.34 2.52
CA ARG A 118 -18.65 -5.74 3.90
C ARG A 118 -17.12 -5.74 4.12
N ASP A 119 -16.35 -6.03 3.10
CA ASP A 119 -14.89 -6.03 3.20
C ASP A 119 -14.33 -4.61 3.27
N ASP A 120 -14.96 -3.64 2.62
CA ASP A 120 -14.60 -2.22 2.73
C ASP A 120 -14.87 -1.72 4.15
N LEU A 121 -16.02 -2.09 4.73
CA LEU A 121 -16.37 -1.75 6.11
C LEU A 121 -15.40 -2.34 7.16
N ARG A 122 -14.78 -3.49 6.88
CA ARG A 122 -13.75 -4.06 7.76
C ARG A 122 -12.49 -3.22 7.81
N ARG A 123 -12.22 -2.43 6.77
CA ARG A 123 -11.06 -1.56 6.64
C ARG A 123 -11.31 -0.12 7.12
N PHE A 124 -12.51 0.20 7.56
CA PHE A 124 -12.88 1.57 7.97
C PHE A 124 -11.95 2.13 9.06
N LYS A 125 -11.49 1.29 10.01
CA LYS A 125 -10.51 1.72 11.00
C LYS A 125 -9.25 2.28 10.31
N GLN A 126 -8.66 1.50 9.41
CA GLN A 126 -7.44 1.88 8.71
C GLN A 126 -7.66 3.06 7.75
N TYR A 127 -8.83 3.16 7.12
CA TYR A 127 -9.16 4.30 6.27
C TYR A 127 -9.31 5.59 7.09
N ARG A 128 -9.95 5.54 8.28
CA ARG A 128 -10.03 6.68 9.20
C ARG A 128 -8.64 7.10 9.67
N GLU A 129 -7.80 6.15 10.07
CA GLU A 129 -6.42 6.44 10.44
C GLU A 129 -5.64 7.10 9.28
N ALA A 130 -5.84 6.64 8.05
CA ALA A 130 -5.20 7.23 6.87
C ALA A 130 -5.71 8.63 6.59
N GLU A 131 -7.03 8.86 6.70
CA GLU A 131 -7.65 10.17 6.53
C GLU A 131 -7.17 11.17 7.59
N GLU A 132 -7.12 10.77 8.86
CA GLU A 132 -6.76 11.62 9.99
C GLU A 132 -5.26 11.94 10.05
N GLN A 133 -4.39 10.98 9.71
CA GLN A 133 -2.95 11.06 9.99
C GLN A 133 -2.13 11.56 8.80
N PHE A 134 -2.55 11.31 7.55
CA PHE A 134 -1.77 11.79 6.43
C PHE A 134 -1.88 13.30 6.26
N GLN A 135 -0.72 13.92 6.06
CA GLN A 135 -0.57 15.33 5.74
C GLN A 135 0.23 15.46 4.43
N PRO A 136 0.09 16.55 3.67
CA PRO A 136 0.77 16.72 2.38
C PRO A 136 2.28 16.48 2.42
N PHE A 137 2.94 16.81 3.53
CA PHE A 137 4.39 16.59 3.65
C PHE A 137 4.76 15.10 3.76
N HIS A 138 3.86 14.23 4.21
CA HIS A 138 4.10 12.78 4.25
C HIS A 138 4.24 12.19 2.85
N GLN A 139 3.57 12.74 1.84
CA GLN A 139 3.64 12.27 0.45
C GLN A 139 5.02 12.51 -0.24
N ARG A 140 5.98 13.07 0.48
CA ARG A 140 7.39 13.09 0.06
C ARG A 140 8.05 11.73 0.21
N ASN A 141 7.61 10.93 1.18
CA ASN A 141 8.23 9.66 1.57
C ASN A 141 7.25 8.48 1.57
N TYR A 142 5.94 8.73 1.66
CA TYR A 142 4.90 7.71 1.66
C TYR A 142 4.08 7.78 0.37
N PHE A 143 3.96 6.64 -0.29
CA PHE A 143 3.33 6.52 -1.60
C PHE A 143 2.21 5.48 -1.53
N ALA A 144 0.98 5.88 -1.85
CA ALA A 144 -0.13 4.94 -1.95
C ALA A 144 0.13 3.97 -3.10
N ALA A 145 0.07 2.68 -2.82
CA ALA A 145 0.36 1.63 -3.77
C ALA A 145 -0.57 0.44 -3.58
N HIS A 146 -0.79 -0.33 -4.64
CA HIS A 146 -1.57 -1.57 -4.58
C HIS A 146 -0.67 -2.76 -4.91
N PRO A 147 -0.69 -3.85 -4.10
CA PRO A 147 0.18 -5.01 -4.33
C PRO A 147 0.04 -5.60 -5.73
N ASP A 148 -1.18 -5.70 -6.30
CA ASP A 148 -1.36 -6.25 -7.64
C ASP A 148 -0.78 -5.34 -8.75
N LEU A 149 -0.77 -4.01 -8.57
CA LEU A 149 -0.04 -3.09 -9.47
C LEU A 149 1.47 -3.32 -9.38
N THR A 150 1.98 -3.50 -8.17
CA THR A 150 3.39 -3.82 -7.93
C THR A 150 3.78 -5.14 -8.61
N PHE A 151 2.99 -6.19 -8.43
CA PHE A 151 3.23 -7.49 -9.07
C PHE A 151 3.13 -7.43 -10.60
N ALA A 152 2.15 -6.71 -11.15
CA ALA A 152 2.05 -6.51 -12.59
C ALA A 152 3.33 -5.84 -13.14
N GLN A 153 3.83 -4.83 -12.44
CA GLN A 153 5.06 -4.15 -12.83
C GLN A 153 6.31 -5.03 -12.69
N MET A 154 6.40 -5.85 -11.64
CA MET A 154 7.45 -6.87 -11.52
C MET A 154 7.41 -7.88 -12.66
N ASN A 155 6.24 -8.22 -13.17
CA ASN A 155 5.98 -9.18 -14.25
C ASN A 155 6.07 -8.56 -15.65
N GLY A 156 6.75 -7.41 -15.80
CA GLY A 156 6.93 -6.76 -17.10
C GLY A 156 5.64 -6.13 -17.63
N ASP A 157 4.86 -5.54 -16.76
CA ASP A 157 3.57 -4.90 -17.01
C ASP A 157 2.44 -5.87 -17.45
N VAL A 158 2.63 -7.17 -17.16
CA VAL A 158 1.61 -8.20 -17.39
C VAL A 158 0.91 -8.50 -16.06
N PRO A 159 -0.39 -8.20 -15.93
CA PRO A 159 -1.14 -8.49 -14.71
C PRO A 159 -1.19 -9.97 -14.39
N LEU A 160 -1.15 -10.30 -13.10
CA LEU A 160 -1.40 -11.66 -12.63
C LEU A 160 -2.91 -11.91 -12.59
N THR A 161 -3.32 -13.14 -12.89
CA THR A 161 -4.74 -13.55 -12.83
C THR A 161 -5.07 -14.29 -11.56
N SER A 162 -4.10 -15.00 -10.99
CA SER A 162 -4.26 -15.82 -9.79
C SER A 162 -4.45 -14.95 -8.53
N SER A 163 -5.32 -15.42 -7.64
CA SER A 163 -5.53 -14.76 -6.34
C SER A 163 -4.33 -14.95 -5.41
N PRO A 164 -3.90 -13.94 -4.63
CA PRO A 164 -2.85 -14.10 -3.63
C PRO A 164 -3.23 -15.00 -2.45
N TYR A 165 -4.47 -15.44 -2.39
CA TYR A 165 -5.00 -16.35 -1.36
C TYR A 165 -5.01 -17.83 -1.81
N THR A 166 -4.63 -18.13 -3.05
CA THR A 166 -4.48 -19.51 -3.56
C THR A 166 -3.01 -19.92 -3.54
N SER A 167 -2.74 -21.23 -3.45
CA SER A 167 -1.39 -21.77 -3.50
C SER A 167 -0.63 -21.33 -4.76
N ASP A 168 -1.28 -21.45 -5.93
CA ASP A 168 -0.67 -21.07 -7.20
C ASP A 168 -0.36 -19.58 -7.27
N GLY A 169 -1.29 -18.74 -6.79
CA GLY A 169 -1.07 -17.29 -6.73
C GLY A 169 0.04 -16.88 -5.76
N VAL A 170 0.25 -17.61 -4.67
CA VAL A 170 1.39 -17.40 -3.77
C VAL A 170 2.69 -17.81 -4.46
N VAL A 171 2.74 -19.01 -5.10
CA VAL A 171 3.93 -19.51 -5.80
C VAL A 171 4.36 -18.53 -6.90
N GLU A 172 3.41 -18.06 -7.72
CA GLU A 172 3.66 -17.10 -8.79
C GLU A 172 4.28 -15.79 -8.26
N ARG A 173 3.72 -15.24 -7.19
CA ARG A 173 4.22 -14.00 -6.56
C ARG A 173 5.57 -14.17 -5.88
N MET A 174 5.79 -15.30 -5.23
CA MET A 174 7.09 -15.64 -4.64
C MET A 174 8.19 -15.73 -5.69
N ALA A 175 7.92 -16.30 -6.87
CA ALA A 175 8.86 -16.34 -7.97
C ALA A 175 9.24 -14.95 -8.47
N LEU A 176 8.28 -14.01 -8.54
CA LEU A 176 8.54 -12.62 -8.90
C LEU A 176 9.38 -11.90 -7.85
N ILE A 177 9.08 -12.09 -6.56
CA ILE A 177 9.88 -11.49 -5.47
C ILE A 177 11.32 -12.02 -5.55
N ARG A 178 11.51 -13.33 -5.64
CA ARG A 178 12.85 -13.95 -5.76
C ARG A 178 13.65 -13.40 -6.94
N ASN A 179 13.00 -13.17 -8.07
CA ASN A 179 13.65 -12.65 -9.28
C ASN A 179 13.98 -11.15 -9.17
N LYS A 180 13.07 -10.33 -8.63
CA LYS A 180 13.20 -8.86 -8.65
C LYS A 180 13.81 -8.28 -7.38
N LEU A 181 13.69 -8.99 -6.26
CA LEU A 181 14.19 -8.64 -4.93
C LEU A 181 14.88 -9.87 -4.33
N PRO A 182 16.03 -10.29 -4.86
CA PRO A 182 16.73 -11.51 -4.40
C PRO A 182 16.97 -11.50 -2.88
N GLY A 183 16.61 -12.59 -2.21
CA GLY A 183 16.72 -12.77 -0.77
C GLY A 183 15.52 -12.29 0.05
N LEU A 184 14.63 -11.47 -0.53
CA LEU A 184 13.43 -11.01 0.18
C LEU A 184 12.31 -12.07 0.21
N ASP A 185 12.37 -13.09 -0.62
CA ASP A 185 11.46 -14.24 -0.56
C ASP A 185 11.58 -14.99 0.79
N GLU A 186 12.75 -14.98 1.44
CA GLU A 186 12.92 -15.50 2.80
C GLU A 186 12.06 -14.76 3.84
N THR A 187 11.86 -13.44 3.67
CA THR A 187 10.99 -12.65 4.55
C THR A 187 9.55 -13.14 4.49
N VAL A 188 9.08 -13.51 3.29
CA VAL A 188 7.72 -14.02 3.11
C VAL A 188 7.52 -15.37 3.80
N THR A 189 8.55 -16.18 3.96
CA THR A 189 8.47 -17.50 4.60
C THR A 189 8.55 -17.46 6.14
N ARG A 190 8.85 -16.30 6.73
CA ARG A 190 8.89 -16.13 8.19
C ARG A 190 7.51 -16.29 8.81
N THR A 191 7.48 -16.58 10.11
CA THR A 191 6.23 -16.57 10.87
C THR A 191 5.68 -15.15 10.94
N PRO A 192 4.44 -14.90 10.49
CA PRO A 192 3.85 -13.58 10.56
C PRO A 192 3.69 -13.11 12.02
N PRO A 193 3.90 -11.83 12.33
CA PRO A 193 3.56 -11.27 13.63
C PRO A 193 2.09 -11.53 13.98
N LYS A 194 1.81 -11.77 15.27
CA LYS A 194 0.45 -12.06 15.77
C LYS A 194 -0.49 -10.91 15.41
N GLY A 195 -1.57 -11.20 14.70
CA GLY A 195 -2.51 -10.19 14.16
C GLY A 195 -2.33 -9.92 12.68
N SER A 196 -1.33 -10.55 12.05
CA SER A 196 -1.14 -10.56 10.59
C SER A 196 -1.20 -11.99 10.03
N ALA A 197 -1.07 -12.14 8.73
CA ALA A 197 -1.07 -13.43 8.03
C ALA A 197 -0.01 -13.45 6.93
N GLN A 198 0.29 -14.64 6.39
CA GLN A 198 1.30 -14.83 5.35
C GLN A 198 1.08 -13.95 4.12
N VAL A 199 -0.19 -13.75 3.73
CA VAL A 199 -0.54 -12.86 2.61
C VAL A 199 -0.12 -11.41 2.86
N HIS A 200 -0.17 -10.95 4.11
CA HIS A 200 0.28 -9.60 4.44
C HIS A 200 1.80 -9.46 4.33
N LEU A 201 2.58 -10.48 4.74
CA LEU A 201 4.03 -10.52 4.49
C LEU A 201 4.35 -10.48 3.00
N LEU A 202 3.66 -11.31 2.21
CA LEU A 202 3.82 -11.34 0.75
C LEU A 202 3.57 -9.97 0.11
N GLN A 203 2.48 -9.32 0.51
CA GLN A 203 2.10 -8.00 0.00
C GLN A 203 3.07 -6.91 0.45
N ALA A 204 3.42 -6.86 1.74
CA ALA A 204 4.35 -5.87 2.27
C ALA A 204 5.75 -6.03 1.64
N THR A 205 6.23 -7.26 1.50
CA THR A 205 7.52 -7.54 0.84
C THR A 205 7.52 -7.08 -0.62
N ALA A 206 6.43 -7.33 -1.36
CA ALA A 206 6.31 -6.85 -2.73
C ALA A 206 6.36 -5.31 -2.81
N LEU A 207 5.72 -4.61 -1.89
CA LEU A 207 5.71 -3.14 -1.86
C LEU A 207 7.10 -2.52 -1.67
N ILE A 208 8.09 -3.26 -1.17
CA ILE A 208 9.51 -2.82 -1.15
C ILE A 208 10.00 -2.53 -2.58
N TRP A 209 9.52 -3.26 -3.59
CA TRP A 209 9.84 -2.96 -4.99
C TRP A 209 9.37 -1.57 -5.39
N THR A 210 8.13 -1.21 -5.09
CA THR A 210 7.58 0.13 -5.36
C THR A 210 8.31 1.20 -4.54
N ALA A 211 8.61 0.94 -3.26
CA ALA A 211 9.39 1.86 -2.42
C ALA A 211 10.81 2.09 -2.99
N ARG A 212 11.49 1.03 -3.47
CA ARG A 212 12.79 1.13 -4.15
C ARG A 212 12.72 2.01 -5.39
N ARG A 213 11.68 1.85 -6.22
CA ARG A 213 11.47 2.66 -7.42
C ARG A 213 11.19 4.12 -7.05
N ALA A 214 10.40 4.37 -6.00
CA ALA A 214 10.15 5.71 -5.47
C ALA A 214 11.45 6.38 -5.00
N ALA A 215 12.28 5.67 -4.25
CA ALA A 215 13.59 6.14 -3.80
C ALA A 215 14.55 6.45 -4.98
N GLY A 216 14.38 5.75 -6.10
CA GLY A 216 15.12 5.95 -7.36
C GLY A 216 14.44 6.94 -8.33
N ARG A 217 13.30 7.53 -7.97
CA ARG A 217 12.49 8.43 -8.82
C ARG A 217 12.02 7.75 -10.14
N ALA A 218 11.79 6.45 -10.10
CA ALA A 218 11.42 5.62 -11.26
C ALA A 218 9.99 5.07 -11.16
N ILE A 219 9.12 5.69 -10.34
CA ILE A 219 7.71 5.31 -10.21
C ILE A 219 6.88 5.80 -11.37
N GLN A 220 5.86 5.03 -11.72
CA GLN A 220 4.74 5.46 -12.54
C GLN A 220 3.59 5.84 -11.62
N ARG A 221 2.88 6.92 -11.96
CA ARG A 221 1.75 7.47 -11.20
C ARG A 221 0.45 7.28 -11.95
N PHE A 222 -0.60 7.03 -11.23
CA PHE A 222 -1.98 6.96 -11.69
C PHE A 222 -2.82 7.94 -10.85
N PRO A 223 -3.54 8.89 -11.46
CA PRO A 223 -3.42 9.31 -12.85
C PRO A 223 -2.07 10.02 -13.10
N MET A 224 -1.69 10.19 -14.36
CA MET A 224 -0.48 10.96 -14.71
C MET A 224 -0.59 12.41 -14.25
N GLU A 225 -1.78 13.00 -14.37
CA GLU A 225 -2.10 14.30 -13.80
C GLU A 225 -2.83 14.07 -12.47
N PRO A 226 -2.19 14.36 -11.33
CA PRO A 226 -2.76 14.08 -10.03
C PRO A 226 -4.03 14.89 -9.77
N THR A 227 -5.02 14.25 -9.18
CA THR A 227 -6.15 14.94 -8.55
C THR A 227 -5.83 15.18 -7.07
N TRP A 228 -6.44 16.20 -6.49
CA TRP A 228 -6.18 16.62 -5.13
C TRP A 228 -7.47 16.58 -4.32
N ASP A 229 -7.38 16.21 -3.06
CA ASP A 229 -8.49 16.37 -2.14
C ASP A 229 -8.48 17.77 -1.47
N THR A 230 -9.49 18.05 -0.68
CA THR A 230 -9.65 19.33 0.03
C THR A 230 -8.61 19.57 1.12
N ALA A 231 -7.96 18.50 1.62
CA ALA A 231 -6.84 18.59 2.56
C ALA A 231 -5.49 18.82 1.86
N GLY A 232 -5.47 18.94 0.52
CA GLY A 232 -4.25 19.12 -0.27
C GLY A 232 -3.42 17.84 -0.43
N LEU A 233 -4.04 16.68 -0.26
CA LEU A 233 -3.42 15.38 -0.52
C LEU A 233 -3.64 14.96 -1.98
N ARG A 234 -2.60 14.46 -2.62
CA ARG A 234 -2.72 13.86 -3.95
C ARG A 234 -3.43 12.53 -3.87
N MET A 235 -4.52 12.40 -4.61
CA MET A 235 -5.22 11.14 -4.80
C MET A 235 -4.55 10.39 -5.96
N GLU A 236 -3.54 9.60 -5.64
CA GLU A 236 -2.75 8.85 -6.61
C GLU A 236 -2.49 7.44 -6.13
N LEU A 237 -2.24 6.53 -7.08
CA LEU A 237 -1.59 5.24 -6.85
C LEU A 237 -0.27 5.21 -7.62
N VAL A 238 0.74 4.51 -7.07
CA VAL A 238 2.04 4.39 -7.74
C VAL A 238 2.46 2.92 -7.89
N ARG A 239 3.34 2.67 -8.91
CA ARG A 239 4.02 1.39 -9.11
C ARG A 239 5.44 1.55 -9.61
#